data_7036b2de78bb8dfa0de4d69650a729af
#
_entry.id   7036b2de78bb8dfa0de4d69650a729af
#
_cell.length_a   1.000
_cell.length_b   1.000
_cell.length_c   1.000
_cell.angle_alpha   90.00
_cell.angle_beta   90.00
_cell.angle_gamma   90.00
#
_symmetry.space_group_name_H-M   'P 1'
#
loop_
_entity.id
_entity.type
_entity.pdbx_description
1 polymer ?
#
loop_
_entity_poly.entity_id
_entity_poly.type
_entity_poly.pdbx_seq_one_letter_code
_entity_poly.pdbx_strand_id
1 'polypeptide(L)'
;MAKDTIRQLEDRRFRAMCEADAATLDQLLADTLVYTHSYGGADSKSSYLEGVRSKKWLYRKIERPKEEIQVHGDCAVVTGQVRIELLSEGKPKTLNSAYTDVWIKGPKGWQMVAWQSTPLPA
;
A
#
# COMPACT_ATOMS: atom_id res chain seq x y z
N MET A 1 -17.58 11.89 -0.67
CA MET A 1 -17.96 11.11 0.50
C MET A 1 -16.78 10.24 0.92
N ALA A 2 -16.91 9.51 2.02
CA ALA A 2 -15.76 8.76 2.57
C ALA A 2 -15.16 7.77 1.56
N LYS A 3 -15.99 7.09 0.78
CA LYS A 3 -15.51 6.15 -0.23
C LYS A 3 -14.62 6.84 -1.27
N ASP A 4 -14.99 8.01 -1.73
CA ASP A 4 -14.18 8.78 -2.68
C ASP A 4 -12.89 9.27 -2.02
N THR A 5 -12.96 9.66 -0.75
CA THR A 5 -11.79 10.05 0.01
C THR A 5 -10.78 8.91 0.08
N ILE A 6 -11.24 7.69 0.38
CA ILE A 6 -10.36 6.52 0.45
C ILE A 6 -9.73 6.23 -0.92
N ARG A 7 -10.53 6.36 -2.00
CA ARG A 7 -9.99 6.15 -3.35
C ARG A 7 -8.87 7.12 -3.67
N GLN A 8 -9.06 8.40 -3.30
CA GLN A 8 -8.03 9.43 -3.50
C GLN A 8 -6.78 9.14 -2.68
N LEU A 9 -6.95 8.65 -1.44
CA LEU A 9 -5.83 8.29 -0.58
C LEU A 9 -5.07 7.07 -1.13
N GLU A 10 -5.78 6.09 -1.66
CA GLU A 10 -5.14 4.96 -2.34
C GLU A 10 -4.34 5.43 -3.55
N ASP A 11 -4.92 6.29 -4.39
CA ASP A 11 -4.23 6.85 -5.55
C ASP A 11 -2.95 7.59 -5.12
N ARG A 12 -3.06 8.39 -4.07
CA ARG A 12 -1.94 9.17 -3.56
C ARG A 12 -0.85 8.26 -2.99
N ARG A 13 -1.24 7.19 -2.29
CA ARG A 13 -0.29 6.24 -1.71
C ARG A 13 0.47 5.48 -2.80
N PHE A 14 -0.24 4.95 -3.79
CA PHE A 14 0.42 4.23 -4.88
C PHE A 14 1.34 5.13 -5.71
N ARG A 15 0.92 6.38 -5.92
CA ARG A 15 1.79 7.36 -6.61
C ARG A 15 3.06 7.62 -5.80
N ALA A 16 2.92 7.80 -4.49
CA ALA A 16 4.07 8.03 -3.61
C ALA A 16 5.05 6.84 -3.63
N MET A 17 4.54 5.62 -3.73
CA MET A 17 5.39 4.43 -3.88
C MET A 17 6.22 4.54 -5.15
N CYS A 18 5.61 4.88 -6.28
CA CYS A 18 6.31 4.98 -7.56
C CYS A 18 7.30 6.14 -7.59
N GLU A 19 7.04 7.20 -6.84
CA GLU A 19 7.91 8.37 -6.77
C GLU A 19 8.96 8.29 -5.66
N ALA A 20 8.94 7.21 -4.89
CA ALA A 20 9.78 7.05 -3.70
C ALA A 20 9.62 8.23 -2.73
N ASP A 21 8.39 8.72 -2.61
CA ASP A 21 8.05 9.88 -1.78
C ASP A 21 7.76 9.42 -0.35
N ALA A 22 8.82 9.21 0.41
CA ALA A 22 8.72 8.72 1.78
C ALA A 22 7.98 9.70 2.70
N ALA A 23 8.05 11.00 2.44
CA ALA A 23 7.37 12.01 3.25
C ALA A 23 5.85 11.87 3.13
N THR A 24 5.32 11.68 1.92
CA THR A 24 3.90 11.45 1.73
C THR A 24 3.47 10.12 2.34
N LEU A 25 4.26 9.07 2.16
CA LEU A 25 3.96 7.76 2.77
C LEU A 25 3.95 7.86 4.30
N ASP A 26 4.87 8.63 4.88
CA ASP A 26 4.90 8.84 6.33
C ASP A 26 3.58 9.42 6.85
N GLN A 27 2.97 10.33 6.09
CA GLN A 27 1.68 10.91 6.46
C GLN A 27 0.52 9.92 6.33
N LEU A 28 0.56 9.06 5.32
CA LEU A 28 -0.54 8.16 5.02
C LEU A 28 -0.51 6.86 5.80
N LEU A 29 0.64 6.46 6.33
CA LEU A 29 0.81 5.20 7.05
C LEU A 29 0.74 5.44 8.55
N ALA A 30 -0.05 4.62 9.24
CA ALA A 30 -0.17 4.71 10.69
C ALA A 30 1.08 4.18 11.39
N ASP A 31 1.36 4.69 12.59
CA ASP A 31 2.51 4.23 13.38
C ASP A 31 2.42 2.74 13.71
N THR A 32 1.19 2.20 13.76
CA THR A 32 0.94 0.79 14.06
C THR A 32 0.88 -0.11 12.82
N LEU A 33 1.25 0.41 11.67
CA LEU A 33 1.16 -0.32 10.40
C LEU A 33 1.80 -1.70 10.47
N VAL A 34 1.09 -2.69 9.91
CA VAL A 34 1.64 -4.00 9.55
C VAL A 34 1.53 -4.13 8.04
N TYR A 35 2.67 -4.21 7.37
CA TYR A 35 2.72 -4.31 5.92
C TYR A 35 3.25 -5.68 5.53
N THR A 36 2.34 -6.56 5.11
CA THR A 36 2.70 -7.94 4.76
C THR A 36 2.86 -8.06 3.25
N HIS A 37 4.06 -8.41 2.83
CA HIS A 37 4.38 -8.60 1.42
C HIS A 37 3.86 -9.95 0.91
N SER A 38 3.76 -10.08 -0.42
CA SER A 38 3.25 -11.29 -1.06
C SER A 38 4.06 -12.55 -0.72
N TYR A 39 5.34 -12.40 -0.37
CA TYR A 39 6.17 -13.55 0.02
C TYR A 39 6.00 -13.92 1.51
N GLY A 40 5.18 -13.19 2.26
CA GLY A 40 4.88 -13.49 3.67
C GLY A 40 5.68 -12.69 4.69
N GLY A 41 6.75 -12.01 4.28
CA GLY A 41 7.51 -11.15 5.19
C GLY A 41 6.74 -9.88 5.51
N ALA A 42 6.83 -9.41 6.76
CA ALA A 42 6.11 -8.22 7.19
C ALA A 42 7.06 -7.11 7.62
N ASP A 43 6.68 -5.88 7.33
CA ASP A 43 7.39 -4.68 7.74
C ASP A 43 6.51 -3.82 8.66
N SER A 44 7.15 -3.15 9.59
CA SER A 44 6.53 -2.05 10.34
C SER A 44 6.55 -0.79 9.46
N LYS A 45 5.92 0.29 9.94
CA LYS A 45 6.00 1.57 9.26
C LYS A 45 7.45 2.00 9.06
N SER A 46 8.27 1.94 10.11
CA SER A 46 9.65 2.41 10.04
C SER A 46 10.49 1.57 9.09
N SER A 47 10.38 0.25 9.14
CA SER A 47 11.15 -0.61 8.24
C SER A 47 10.68 -0.50 6.79
N TYR A 48 9.38 -0.32 6.58
CA TYR A 48 8.84 -0.12 5.23
C TYR A 48 9.36 1.19 4.64
N LEU A 49 9.29 2.29 5.40
CA LEU A 49 9.78 3.59 4.94
C LEU A 49 11.27 3.56 4.67
N GLU A 50 12.05 2.86 5.49
CA GLU A 50 13.48 2.70 5.27
C GLU A 50 13.75 1.96 3.95
N GLY A 51 12.95 0.93 3.66
CA GLY A 51 13.07 0.22 2.38
C GLY A 51 12.78 1.12 1.19
N VAL A 52 11.80 2.03 1.32
CA VAL A 52 11.49 3.01 0.27
C VAL A 52 12.62 4.00 0.11
N ARG A 53 13.13 4.56 1.22
CA ARG A 53 14.21 5.55 1.19
C ARG A 53 15.50 4.98 0.62
N SER A 54 15.83 3.75 0.99
CA SER A 54 17.06 3.08 0.52
C SER A 54 16.91 2.49 -0.87
N LYS A 55 15.70 2.59 -1.45
CA LYS A 55 15.35 2.01 -2.76
C LYS A 55 15.53 0.51 -2.81
N LYS A 56 15.33 -0.16 -1.67
CA LYS A 56 15.24 -1.61 -1.61
C LYS A 56 14.15 -2.09 -2.57
N TRP A 57 13.03 -1.36 -2.61
CA TRP A 57 11.97 -1.55 -3.60
C TRP A 57 11.87 -0.27 -4.42
N LEU A 58 12.13 -0.37 -5.71
CA LEU A 58 11.96 0.74 -6.64
C LEU A 58 10.76 0.42 -7.53
N TYR A 59 9.61 0.98 -7.17
CA TYR A 59 8.37 0.72 -7.90
C TYR A 59 8.36 1.49 -9.21
N ARG A 60 8.13 0.78 -10.32
CA ARG A 60 8.13 1.36 -11.66
C ARG A 60 6.73 1.64 -12.15
N LYS A 61 5.81 0.71 -11.92
CA LYS A 61 4.44 0.83 -12.40
C LYS A 61 3.54 0.01 -11.49
N ILE A 62 2.39 0.57 -11.15
CA ILE A 62 1.38 -0.10 -10.33
C ILE A 62 0.04 0.07 -11.00
N GLU A 63 -0.60 -1.05 -11.33
CA GLU A 63 -1.95 -1.08 -11.90
C GLU A 63 -2.88 -1.76 -10.92
N ARG A 64 -4.12 -1.26 -10.84
CA ARG A 64 -5.14 -1.82 -9.96
C ARG A 64 -6.36 -2.21 -10.81
N PRO A 65 -6.33 -3.38 -11.45
CA PRO A 65 -7.43 -3.80 -12.34
C PRO A 65 -8.74 -4.00 -11.60
N LYS A 66 -8.69 -4.28 -10.30
CA LYS A 66 -9.88 -4.40 -9.45
C LYS A 66 -9.63 -3.68 -8.14
N GLU A 67 -10.62 -2.89 -7.71
CA GLU A 67 -10.58 -2.19 -6.44
C GLU A 67 -12.00 -2.02 -5.92
N GLU A 68 -12.25 -2.48 -4.71
CA GLU A 68 -13.52 -2.33 -4.05
C GLU A 68 -13.30 -1.75 -2.66
N ILE A 69 -14.06 -0.72 -2.32
CA ILE A 69 -13.92 0.01 -1.06
C ILE A 69 -15.20 -0.13 -0.26
N GLN A 70 -15.07 -0.57 0.99
CA GLN A 70 -16.17 -0.63 1.95
C GLN A 70 -15.85 0.27 3.12
N VAL A 71 -16.76 1.16 3.47
CA VAL A 71 -16.59 2.08 4.59
C VAL A 71 -17.53 1.70 5.72
N HIS A 72 -16.95 1.55 6.91
CA HIS A 72 -17.67 1.20 8.13
C HIS A 72 -17.32 2.22 9.22
N GLY A 73 -18.04 3.36 9.23
CA GLY A 73 -17.74 4.44 10.17
C GLY A 73 -16.33 5.00 9.95
N ASP A 74 -15.48 4.91 10.96
CA ASP A 74 -14.11 5.39 10.90
C ASP A 74 -13.12 4.32 10.41
N CYS A 75 -13.62 3.24 9.81
CA CYS A 75 -12.82 2.17 9.24
C CYS A 75 -13.20 1.96 7.78
N ALA A 76 -12.22 1.76 6.94
CA ALA A 76 -12.44 1.41 5.54
C ALA A 76 -11.59 0.20 5.18
N VAL A 77 -12.19 -0.72 4.42
CA VAL A 77 -11.51 -1.91 3.93
C VAL A 77 -11.46 -1.83 2.42
N VAL A 78 -10.28 -1.98 1.85
CA VAL A 78 -10.07 -2.00 0.41
C VAL A 78 -9.61 -3.39 0.00
N THR A 79 -10.29 -3.97 -0.98
CA THR A 79 -9.91 -5.25 -1.55
C THR A 79 -9.80 -5.13 -3.05
N GLY A 80 -8.94 -5.93 -3.65
CA GLY A 80 -8.79 -5.88 -5.10
C GLY A 80 -7.64 -6.72 -5.60
N GLN A 81 -7.17 -6.34 -6.78
CA GLN A 81 -6.02 -6.95 -7.42
C GLN A 81 -5.05 -5.87 -7.83
N VAL A 82 -3.77 -6.17 -7.73
CA VAL A 82 -2.70 -5.23 -8.05
C VAL A 82 -1.65 -5.93 -8.92
N ARG A 83 -1.16 -5.19 -9.91
CA ARG A 83 0.00 -5.61 -10.70
C ARG A 83 1.10 -4.59 -10.47
N ILE A 84 2.21 -5.06 -9.95
CA ILE A 84 3.33 -4.18 -9.58
C ILE A 84 4.56 -4.61 -10.36
N GLU A 85 5.14 -3.66 -11.10
CA GLU A 85 6.45 -3.82 -11.74
C GLU A 85 7.46 -3.03 -10.93
N LEU A 86 8.48 -3.71 -10.43
CA LEU A 86 9.45 -3.08 -9.54
C LEU A 86 10.84 -3.68 -9.72
N LEU A 87 11.83 -2.97 -9.21
CA LEU A 87 13.15 -3.53 -8.92
C LEU A 87 13.20 -3.86 -7.44
N SER A 88 13.49 -5.10 -7.11
CA SER A 88 13.68 -5.53 -5.72
C SER A 88 15.15 -5.85 -5.54
N GLU A 89 15.84 -5.02 -4.74
CA GLU A 89 17.28 -5.14 -4.55
C GLU A 89 18.02 -5.19 -5.90
N GLY A 90 17.56 -4.34 -6.84
CA GLY A 90 18.16 -4.21 -8.17
C GLY A 90 17.68 -5.23 -9.20
N LYS A 91 16.82 -6.17 -8.82
CA LYS A 91 16.33 -7.20 -9.73
C LYS A 91 14.90 -6.92 -10.17
N PRO A 92 14.62 -6.97 -11.49
CA PRO A 92 13.25 -6.77 -11.97
C PRO A 92 12.30 -7.86 -11.46
N LYS A 93 11.13 -7.43 -10.99
CA LYS A 93 10.06 -8.33 -10.57
C LYS A 93 8.72 -7.78 -11.03
N THR A 94 7.81 -8.69 -11.31
CA THR A 94 6.40 -8.37 -11.54
C THR A 94 5.57 -9.17 -10.57
N LEU A 95 4.74 -8.47 -9.78
CA LEU A 95 3.85 -9.09 -8.83
C LEU A 95 2.42 -8.95 -9.31
N ASN A 96 1.68 -10.06 -9.34
CA ASN A 96 0.24 -10.06 -9.58
C ASN A 96 -0.38 -10.65 -8.33
N SER A 97 -1.09 -9.82 -7.56
CA SER A 97 -1.56 -10.21 -6.24
C SER A 97 -2.98 -9.74 -6.00
N ALA A 98 -3.71 -10.54 -5.22
CA ALA A 98 -4.90 -10.03 -4.54
C ALA A 98 -4.43 -9.29 -3.30
N TYR A 99 -5.13 -8.24 -2.90
CA TYR A 99 -4.74 -7.49 -1.71
C TYR A 99 -5.95 -7.07 -0.89
N THR A 100 -5.68 -6.87 0.39
CA THR A 100 -6.60 -6.25 1.33
C THR A 100 -5.82 -5.21 2.11
N ASP A 101 -6.36 -4.00 2.21
CA ASP A 101 -5.81 -3.03 3.13
C ASP A 101 -6.90 -2.36 3.95
N VAL A 102 -6.50 -1.80 5.07
CA VAL A 102 -7.42 -1.22 6.05
C VAL A 102 -6.96 0.18 6.41
N TRP A 103 -7.90 1.12 6.36
CA TRP A 103 -7.71 2.51 6.75
C TRP A 103 -8.54 2.81 7.98
N ILE A 104 -7.99 3.58 8.91
CA ILE A 104 -8.68 4.03 10.12
C ILE A 104 -8.63 5.55 10.16
N LYS A 105 -9.75 6.19 10.48
CA LYS A 105 -9.81 7.62 10.67
C LYS A 105 -9.58 7.96 12.15
N GLY A 106 -8.47 8.62 12.41
CA GLY A 106 -8.06 9.02 13.74
C GLY A 106 -7.75 10.51 13.82
N PRO A 107 -7.02 10.95 14.86
CA PRO A 107 -6.70 12.38 15.05
C PRO A 107 -5.94 13.00 13.89
N LYS A 108 -5.17 12.22 13.15
CA LYS A 108 -4.40 12.68 12.00
C LYS A 108 -5.14 12.47 10.68
N GLY A 109 -6.44 12.17 10.72
CA GLY A 109 -7.21 11.81 9.56
C GLY A 109 -7.11 10.32 9.23
N TRP A 110 -7.37 9.97 7.99
CA TRP A 110 -7.31 8.57 7.54
C TRP A 110 -5.87 8.13 7.37
N GLN A 111 -5.52 6.99 7.98
CA GLN A 111 -4.21 6.36 7.81
C GLN A 111 -4.36 4.87 7.62
N MET A 112 -3.50 4.29 6.79
CA MET A 112 -3.51 2.85 6.54
C MET A 112 -2.83 2.13 7.70
N VAL A 113 -3.52 1.15 8.28
CA VAL A 113 -3.02 0.37 9.42
C VAL A 113 -2.59 -1.03 9.04
N ALA A 114 -3.02 -1.53 7.91
CA ALA A 114 -2.68 -2.88 7.47
C ALA A 114 -2.70 -2.97 5.95
N TRP A 115 -1.76 -3.73 5.43
CA TRP A 115 -1.71 -4.16 4.03
C TRP A 115 -1.30 -5.61 4.00
N GLN A 116 -2.01 -6.41 3.21
CA GLN A 116 -1.62 -7.79 2.97
C GLN A 116 -1.92 -8.17 1.53
N SER A 117 -0.96 -8.78 0.88
CA SER A 117 -1.14 -9.25 -0.49
C SER A 117 -0.82 -10.75 -0.57
N THR A 118 -1.47 -11.39 -1.56
CA THR A 118 -1.33 -12.82 -1.81
C THR A 118 -1.14 -13.02 -3.31
N PRO A 119 -0.13 -13.78 -3.74
CA PRO A 119 0.07 -14.01 -5.17
C PRO A 119 -1.16 -14.65 -5.82
N LEU A 120 -1.52 -14.16 -6.99
CA LEU A 120 -2.58 -14.79 -7.77
C LEU A 120 -2.03 -16.02 -8.48
N PRO A 121 -2.87 -17.05 -8.71
CA PRO A 121 -2.45 -18.21 -9.50
C PRO A 121 -1.99 -17.78 -10.89
N ALA A 122 -0.96 -18.45 -11.37
CA ALA A 122 -0.40 -18.17 -12.70
C ALA A 122 -1.34 -18.66 -13.80
#